data_f8ccc48ed5c919b0ccda58044adefc88
#
_entry.id   f8ccc48ed5c919b0ccda58044adefc88
#
_cell.length_a   1.000
_cell.length_b   1.000
_cell.length_c   1.000
_cell.angle_alpha   90.00
_cell.angle_beta   90.00
_cell.angle_gamma   90.00
#
_symmetry.space_group_name_H-M   'P 1'
#
loop_
_entity.id
_entity.type
_entity.pdbx_description
1 polymer ?
#
loop_
_entity_poly.entity_id
_entity_poly.type
_entity_poly.pdbx_seq_one_letter_code
_entity_poly.pdbx_strand_id
1 'polypeptide(L)'
;MGIKITRANESILTGNLVVVLFGQPGSGKSSLAFSASRPLLLDFDLGAQRAIGRKDAVRVNQWADIADLTAGDLVDYDTIIVDTVGRLLDVLVLDLAKRDSKVLRKTGEITLQGYGQLANAYKAWVKKIQSFGKDLVLISHDKEE
;
A
#
# COMPACT_ATOMS: atom_id res chain seq x y z
N MET A 1 -12.99 35.47 10.99
CA MET A 1 -11.80 34.82 10.42
C MET A 1 -12.18 34.13 9.13
N GLY A 2 -11.50 34.46 8.07
CA GLY A 2 -11.73 33.80 6.78
C GLY A 2 -10.81 32.58 6.57
N ILE A 3 -11.10 31.83 5.51
CA ILE A 3 -10.20 30.75 5.07
C ILE A 3 -8.91 31.36 4.51
N LYS A 4 -7.81 30.65 4.72
CA LYS A 4 -6.51 31.02 4.18
C LYS A 4 -6.36 30.44 2.79
N ILE A 5 -6.27 31.31 1.79
CA ILE A 5 -6.11 30.89 0.40
C ILE A 5 -4.66 31.10 -0.02
N THR A 6 -4.03 30.04 -0.56
CA THR A 6 -2.74 30.14 -1.20
C THR A 6 -2.97 30.43 -2.68
N ARG A 7 -2.38 31.51 -3.18
CA ARG A 7 -2.55 31.93 -4.57
C ARG A 7 -1.79 31.00 -5.52
N ALA A 8 -2.23 30.94 -6.76
CA ALA A 8 -1.66 30.04 -7.77
C ALA A 8 -0.17 30.29 -8.03
N ASN A 9 0.31 31.53 -7.81
CA ASN A 9 1.72 31.91 -7.99
C ASN A 9 2.56 31.74 -6.74
N GLU A 10 1.97 31.32 -5.61
CA GLU A 10 2.69 31.06 -4.37
C GLU A 10 3.15 29.61 -4.32
N SER A 11 4.31 29.38 -3.70
CA SER A 11 4.80 28.02 -3.47
C SER A 11 3.93 27.29 -2.47
N ILE A 12 3.58 26.05 -2.78
CA ILE A 12 2.90 25.15 -1.85
C ILE A 12 3.91 24.09 -1.43
N LEU A 13 4.19 24.02 -0.12
CA LEU A 13 4.99 22.93 0.43
C LEU A 13 4.11 21.69 0.48
N THR A 14 4.40 20.73 -0.38
CA THR A 14 3.73 19.43 -0.37
C THR A 14 4.57 18.46 0.42
N GLY A 15 3.93 17.71 1.33
CA GLY A 15 4.54 16.56 1.97
C GLY A 15 4.62 15.40 0.98
N ASN A 16 4.95 14.21 1.49
CA ASN A 16 4.97 13.01 0.68
C ASN A 16 3.56 12.67 0.18
N LEU A 17 3.50 12.11 -1.02
CA LEU A 17 2.25 11.82 -1.71
C LEU A 17 1.76 10.40 -1.43
N VAL A 18 0.45 10.23 -1.39
CA VAL A 18 -0.20 8.94 -1.51
C VAL A 18 -1.01 8.96 -2.79
N VAL A 19 -0.67 8.09 -3.73
CA VAL A 19 -1.29 8.02 -5.06
C VAL A 19 -1.95 6.66 -5.22
N VAL A 20 -3.17 6.63 -5.72
CA VAL A 20 -3.87 5.39 -6.05
C VAL A 20 -3.93 5.25 -7.56
N LEU A 21 -3.44 4.12 -8.07
CA LEU A 21 -3.56 3.74 -9.48
C LEU A 21 -4.62 2.65 -9.56
N PHE A 22 -5.69 2.94 -10.29
CA PHE A 22 -6.85 2.07 -10.39
C PHE A 22 -7.10 1.69 -11.85
N GLY A 23 -7.45 0.44 -12.11
CA GLY A 23 -7.77 -0.02 -13.44
C GLY A 23 -7.76 -1.53 -13.55
N GLN A 24 -8.06 -2.03 -14.73
CA GLN A 24 -8.11 -3.45 -15.01
C GLN A 24 -6.71 -4.07 -14.99
N PRO A 25 -6.60 -5.38 -14.68
CA PRO A 25 -5.33 -6.09 -14.81
C PRO A 25 -4.79 -5.96 -16.24
N GLY A 26 -3.47 -5.79 -16.36
CA GLY A 26 -2.81 -5.65 -17.65
C GLY A 26 -2.88 -4.27 -18.28
N SER A 27 -3.41 -3.26 -17.59
CA SER A 27 -3.50 -1.89 -18.11
C SER A 27 -2.20 -1.09 -17.98
N GLY A 28 -1.13 -1.70 -17.45
CA GLY A 28 0.17 -1.05 -17.32
C GLY A 28 0.38 -0.28 -16.01
N LYS A 29 -0.45 -0.51 -15.00
CA LYS A 29 -0.35 0.20 -13.71
C LYS A 29 1.00 -0.03 -13.04
N SER A 30 1.46 -1.28 -12.97
CA SER A 30 2.74 -1.62 -12.34
C SER A 30 3.90 -0.98 -13.07
N SER A 31 3.88 -1.01 -14.40
CA SER A 31 4.92 -0.37 -15.23
C SER A 31 4.94 1.15 -15.01
N LEU A 32 3.77 1.77 -14.92
CA LEU A 32 3.67 3.20 -14.61
C LEU A 32 4.22 3.50 -13.22
N ALA A 33 3.88 2.68 -12.24
CA ALA A 33 4.37 2.86 -10.86
C ALA A 33 5.90 2.81 -10.80
N PHE A 34 6.54 1.94 -11.59
CA PHE A 34 8.00 1.85 -11.63
C PHE A 34 8.68 3.10 -12.21
N SER A 35 7.95 4.02 -12.82
CA SER A 35 8.49 5.30 -13.25
C SER A 35 8.70 6.30 -12.12
N ALA A 36 8.22 5.99 -10.91
CA ALA A 36 8.43 6.83 -9.74
C ALA A 36 9.90 6.86 -9.32
N SER A 37 10.25 7.85 -8.49
CA SER A 37 11.62 8.02 -8.02
C SER A 37 12.04 6.89 -7.09
N ARG A 38 13.12 6.23 -7.41
CA ARG A 38 13.76 5.15 -6.62
C ARG A 38 12.73 4.23 -5.95
N PRO A 39 11.93 3.48 -6.73
CA PRO A 39 10.81 2.73 -6.19
C PRO A 39 11.23 1.39 -5.58
N LEU A 40 10.55 1.00 -4.50
CA LEU A 40 10.56 -0.36 -3.96
C LEU A 40 9.16 -0.94 -4.08
N LEU A 41 9.03 -2.08 -4.75
CA LEU A 41 7.74 -2.76 -4.88
C LEU A 41 7.52 -3.73 -3.72
N LEU A 42 6.38 -3.61 -3.07
CA LEU A 42 5.86 -4.66 -2.19
C LEU A 42 4.92 -5.52 -3.05
N ASP A 43 5.42 -6.70 -3.43
CA ASP A 43 4.78 -7.55 -4.43
C ASP A 43 3.91 -8.62 -3.77
N PHE A 44 2.64 -8.29 -3.57
CA PHE A 44 1.64 -9.22 -2.98
C PHE A 44 1.08 -10.18 -4.02
N ASP A 45 1.06 -9.79 -5.29
CA ASP A 45 0.52 -10.62 -6.38
C ASP A 45 1.57 -11.56 -6.96
N LEU A 46 2.83 -11.39 -6.57
CA LEU A 46 3.97 -12.17 -7.06
C LEU A 46 4.13 -12.08 -8.59
N GLY A 47 3.74 -10.93 -9.15
CA GLY A 47 3.75 -10.68 -10.59
C GLY A 47 4.84 -9.72 -11.08
N ALA A 48 5.77 -9.33 -10.21
CA ALA A 48 6.80 -8.34 -10.53
C ALA A 48 7.63 -8.70 -11.75
N GLN A 49 7.90 -10.00 -11.94
CA GLN A 49 8.72 -10.46 -13.07
C GLN A 49 8.09 -10.17 -14.44
N ARG A 50 6.79 -9.87 -14.49
CA ARG A 50 6.07 -9.55 -15.75
C ARG A 50 6.05 -8.07 -16.05
N ALA A 51 6.43 -7.23 -15.12
CA ALA A 51 6.38 -5.77 -15.33
C ALA A 51 7.52 -5.28 -16.19
N ILE A 52 7.21 -4.41 -17.14
CA ILE A 52 8.21 -3.71 -17.93
C ILE A 52 8.90 -2.69 -17.03
N GLY A 53 10.24 -2.66 -17.05
CA GLY A 53 11.00 -1.73 -16.23
C GLY A 53 11.04 -2.09 -14.75
N ARG A 54 10.88 -3.38 -14.43
CA ARG A 54 10.93 -3.88 -13.06
C ARG A 54 12.13 -3.34 -12.29
N LYS A 55 11.88 -2.91 -11.07
CA LYS A 55 12.87 -2.42 -10.11
C LYS A 55 12.96 -3.38 -8.92
N ASP A 56 13.55 -2.92 -7.83
CA ASP A 56 13.68 -3.71 -6.62
C ASP A 56 12.31 -4.07 -6.03
N ALA A 57 12.18 -5.27 -5.51
CA ALA A 57 10.91 -5.77 -4.99
C ALA A 57 11.11 -6.64 -3.76
N VAL A 58 10.12 -6.58 -2.87
CA VAL A 58 9.95 -7.52 -1.76
C VAL A 58 8.76 -8.41 -2.10
N ARG A 59 8.96 -9.72 -2.13
CA ARG A 59 7.86 -10.67 -2.28
C ARG A 59 7.17 -10.83 -0.95
N VAL A 60 5.87 -10.55 -0.91
CA VAL A 60 5.10 -10.60 0.33
C VAL A 60 4.10 -11.76 0.25
N ASN A 61 4.33 -12.79 1.05
CA ASN A 61 3.44 -13.95 1.17
C ASN A 61 2.59 -13.87 2.43
N GLN A 62 3.08 -13.19 3.45
CA GLN A 62 2.42 -13.04 4.74
C GLN A 62 2.78 -11.68 5.34
N TRP A 63 1.98 -11.22 6.27
CA TRP A 63 2.18 -9.91 6.89
C TRP A 63 3.55 -9.78 7.57
N ALA A 64 4.05 -10.88 8.16
CA ALA A 64 5.35 -10.90 8.82
C ALA A 64 6.49 -10.46 7.90
N ASP A 65 6.36 -10.63 6.59
CA ASP A 65 7.41 -10.25 5.63
C ASP A 65 7.67 -8.74 5.61
N ILE A 66 6.68 -7.93 5.99
CA ILE A 66 6.79 -6.46 5.98
C ILE A 66 6.39 -5.81 7.31
N ALA A 67 6.01 -6.59 8.33
CA ALA A 67 5.50 -6.04 9.59
C ALA A 67 6.51 -5.13 10.28
N ASP A 68 7.80 -5.46 10.17
CA ASP A 68 8.87 -4.79 10.88
C ASP A 68 9.71 -3.84 9.99
N LEU A 69 9.15 -3.37 8.88
CA LEU A 69 9.84 -2.40 8.03
C LEU A 69 10.26 -1.19 8.85
N THR A 70 11.51 -0.79 8.66
CA THR A 70 12.11 0.37 9.35
C THR A 70 12.54 1.42 8.34
N ALA A 71 12.82 2.63 8.84
CA ALA A 71 13.38 3.69 8.00
C ALA A 71 14.72 3.28 7.38
N GLY A 72 15.52 2.49 8.11
CA GLY A 72 16.80 1.99 7.61
C GLY A 72 16.66 1.06 6.41
N ASP A 73 15.62 0.21 6.41
CA ASP A 73 15.36 -0.68 5.28
C ASP A 73 15.03 0.10 3.99
N LEU A 74 14.47 1.30 4.15
CA LEU A 74 13.95 2.10 3.04
C LEU A 74 14.87 3.25 2.64
N VAL A 75 16.08 3.31 3.18
CA VAL A 75 17.00 4.45 3.00
C VAL A 75 17.34 4.71 1.53
N ASP A 76 17.40 3.65 0.71
CA ASP A 76 17.73 3.76 -0.72
C ASP A 76 16.53 4.03 -1.62
N TYR A 77 15.35 4.17 -1.04
CA TYR A 77 14.10 4.29 -1.79
C TYR A 77 13.37 5.57 -1.44
N ASP A 78 12.74 6.18 -2.44
CA ASP A 78 11.90 7.37 -2.27
C ASP A 78 10.42 7.02 -2.29
N THR A 79 10.07 5.92 -2.96
CA THR A 79 8.69 5.54 -3.24
C THR A 79 8.47 4.08 -2.90
N ILE A 80 7.38 3.80 -2.19
CA ILE A 80 6.93 2.44 -1.89
C ILE A 80 5.69 2.16 -2.74
N ILE A 81 5.71 1.05 -3.47
CA ILE A 81 4.60 0.63 -4.33
C ILE A 81 3.95 -0.60 -3.71
N VAL A 82 2.65 -0.57 -3.55
CA VAL A 82 1.86 -1.72 -3.09
C VAL A 82 1.09 -2.31 -4.28
N ASP A 83 1.37 -3.52 -4.64
CA ASP A 83 0.71 -4.24 -5.73
C ASP A 83 0.21 -5.61 -5.24
N THR A 84 -1.01 -5.76 -4.91
CA THR A 84 -2.12 -4.80 -4.91
C THR A 84 -2.63 -4.55 -3.50
N VAL A 85 -3.41 -3.47 -3.32
CA VAL A 85 -4.04 -3.16 -2.03
C VAL A 85 -4.97 -4.28 -1.59
N GLY A 86 -5.73 -4.86 -2.52
CA GLY A 86 -6.63 -5.97 -2.19
C GLY A 86 -5.89 -7.15 -1.58
N ARG A 87 -4.76 -7.52 -2.14
CA ARG A 87 -3.91 -8.60 -1.61
C ARG A 87 -3.26 -8.22 -0.29
N LEU A 88 -2.85 -6.97 -0.14
CA LEU A 88 -2.35 -6.49 1.14
C LEU A 88 -3.42 -6.68 2.23
N LEU A 89 -4.66 -6.31 1.95
CA LEU A 89 -5.75 -6.46 2.92
C LEU A 89 -6.02 -7.93 3.24
N ASP A 90 -5.95 -8.83 2.26
CA ASP A 90 -6.10 -10.27 2.49
C ASP A 90 -5.03 -10.82 3.44
N VAL A 91 -3.79 -10.42 3.21
CA VAL A 91 -2.64 -10.84 4.03
C VAL A 91 -2.77 -10.27 5.45
N LEU A 92 -3.18 -9.02 5.57
CA LEU A 92 -3.35 -8.34 6.84
C LEU A 92 -4.47 -8.95 7.68
N VAL A 93 -5.61 -9.27 7.06
CA VAL A 93 -6.74 -9.86 7.78
C VAL A 93 -6.38 -11.24 8.34
N LEU A 94 -5.59 -12.04 7.62
CA LEU A 94 -5.14 -13.33 8.11
C LEU A 94 -4.22 -13.18 9.33
N ASP A 95 -3.35 -12.18 9.33
CA ASP A 95 -2.50 -11.88 10.47
C ASP A 95 -3.33 -11.46 11.69
N LEU A 96 -4.31 -10.59 11.49
CA LEU A 96 -5.22 -10.17 12.56
C LEU A 96 -6.00 -11.35 13.13
N ALA A 97 -6.47 -12.25 12.27
CA ALA A 97 -7.24 -13.44 12.69
C ALA A 97 -6.41 -14.41 13.54
N LYS A 98 -5.10 -14.47 13.31
CA LYS A 98 -4.21 -15.28 14.16
C LYS A 98 -4.13 -14.75 15.58
N ARG A 99 -4.32 -13.45 15.77
CA ARG A 99 -4.22 -12.78 17.07
C ARG A 99 -5.57 -12.62 17.76
N ASP A 100 -6.67 -12.62 16.99
CA ASP A 100 -8.01 -12.47 17.51
C ASP A 100 -9.00 -13.30 16.69
N SER A 101 -9.55 -14.33 17.32
CA SER A 101 -10.51 -15.23 16.69
C SER A 101 -11.82 -14.56 16.28
N LYS A 102 -12.09 -13.36 16.78
CA LYS A 102 -13.32 -12.61 16.48
C LYS A 102 -13.26 -11.88 15.14
N VAL A 103 -12.11 -11.89 14.48
CA VAL A 103 -11.91 -11.20 13.18
C VAL A 103 -12.63 -11.95 12.07
N LEU A 104 -12.57 -13.27 12.06
CA LEU A 104 -13.20 -14.11 11.03
C LEU A 104 -14.28 -15.00 11.63
N ARG A 105 -15.34 -15.22 10.85
CA ARG A 105 -16.34 -16.26 11.15
C ARG A 105 -15.74 -17.64 10.87
N LYS A 106 -16.37 -18.69 11.38
CA LYS A 106 -15.96 -20.08 11.10
C LYS A 106 -15.98 -20.39 9.59
N THR A 107 -16.81 -19.68 8.82
CA THR A 107 -16.91 -19.80 7.37
C THR A 107 -15.75 -19.10 6.62
N GLY A 108 -14.90 -18.35 7.33
CA GLY A 108 -13.81 -17.57 6.74
C GLY A 108 -14.19 -16.15 6.37
N GLU A 109 -15.46 -15.76 6.52
CA GLU A 109 -15.90 -14.40 6.25
C GLU A 109 -15.46 -13.45 7.37
N ILE A 110 -15.10 -12.22 7.00
CA ILE A 110 -14.73 -11.20 7.96
C ILE A 110 -15.97 -10.73 8.73
N THR A 111 -15.83 -10.60 10.07
CA THR A 111 -16.90 -10.09 10.92
C THR A 111 -16.93 -8.56 10.87
N LEU A 112 -18.03 -7.97 11.35
CA LEU A 112 -18.14 -6.51 11.47
C LEU A 112 -17.01 -5.94 12.34
N GLN A 113 -16.70 -6.60 13.46
CA GLN A 113 -15.58 -6.24 14.32
C GLN A 113 -14.24 -6.37 13.57
N GLY A 114 -14.09 -7.41 12.77
CA GLY A 114 -12.91 -7.64 11.95
C GLY A 114 -12.68 -6.53 10.94
N TYR A 115 -13.72 -6.01 10.30
CA TYR A 115 -13.59 -4.86 9.39
C TYR A 115 -13.03 -3.64 10.10
N GLY A 116 -13.48 -3.37 11.32
CA GLY A 116 -12.96 -2.25 12.12
C GLY A 116 -11.47 -2.42 12.43
N GLN A 117 -11.06 -3.61 12.84
CA GLN A 117 -9.65 -3.91 13.11
C GLN A 117 -8.80 -3.80 11.84
N LEU A 118 -9.30 -4.31 10.72
CA LEU A 118 -8.60 -4.25 9.44
C LEU A 118 -8.38 -2.80 9.00
N ALA A 119 -9.42 -1.97 9.06
CA ALA A 119 -9.33 -0.56 8.70
C ALA A 119 -8.32 0.18 9.57
N ASN A 120 -8.32 -0.05 10.88
CA ASN A 120 -7.40 0.58 11.80
C ASN A 120 -5.95 0.14 11.57
N ALA A 121 -5.73 -1.15 11.34
CA ALA A 121 -4.40 -1.69 11.07
C ALA A 121 -3.84 -1.16 9.75
N TYR A 122 -4.66 -1.10 8.71
CA TYR A 122 -4.28 -0.55 7.42
C TYR A 122 -3.89 0.92 7.52
N LYS A 123 -4.72 1.72 8.18
CA LYS A 123 -4.44 3.15 8.39
C LYS A 123 -3.15 3.36 9.17
N ALA A 124 -2.92 2.55 10.21
CA ALA A 124 -1.70 2.63 11.01
C ALA A 124 -0.47 2.31 10.16
N TRP A 125 -0.55 1.30 9.29
CA TRP A 125 0.55 0.95 8.40
C TRP A 125 0.85 2.07 7.40
N VAL A 126 -0.18 2.64 6.77
CA VAL A 126 0.00 3.77 5.84
C VAL A 126 0.68 4.94 6.54
N LYS A 127 0.24 5.29 7.75
CA LYS A 127 0.85 6.35 8.55
C LYS A 127 2.31 6.04 8.88
N LYS A 128 2.62 4.78 9.18
CA LYS A 128 3.99 4.35 9.45
C LYS A 128 4.89 4.61 8.24
N ILE A 129 4.45 4.21 7.04
CA ILE A 129 5.22 4.44 5.81
C ILE A 129 5.38 5.94 5.55
N GLN A 130 4.31 6.72 5.72
CA GLN A 130 4.38 8.18 5.57
C GLN A 130 5.35 8.80 6.56
N SER A 131 5.43 8.28 7.79
CA SER A 131 6.35 8.79 8.82
C SER A 131 7.82 8.61 8.44
N PHE A 132 8.12 7.69 7.54
CA PHE A 132 9.48 7.49 7.02
C PHE A 132 9.83 8.50 5.91
N GLY A 133 8.92 9.38 5.54
CA GLY A 133 9.14 10.39 4.51
C GLY A 133 9.13 9.83 3.09
N LYS A 134 8.38 8.77 2.84
CA LYS A 134 8.31 8.11 1.52
C LYS A 134 6.98 8.39 0.84
N ASP A 135 7.03 8.50 -0.49
CA ASP A 135 5.81 8.49 -1.29
C ASP A 135 5.24 7.08 -1.35
N LEU A 136 3.93 6.97 -1.42
CA LEU A 136 3.25 5.68 -1.44
C LEU A 136 2.36 5.61 -2.67
N VAL A 137 2.56 4.56 -3.48
CA VAL A 137 1.72 4.27 -4.64
C VAL A 137 0.94 2.99 -4.37
N LEU A 138 -0.37 3.10 -4.36
CA LEU A 138 -1.28 1.99 -4.09
C LEU A 138 -1.94 1.55 -5.39
N ILE A 139 -1.65 0.33 -5.82
CA ILE A 139 -2.25 -0.23 -7.03
C ILE A 139 -3.48 -1.02 -6.64
N SER A 140 -4.60 -0.71 -7.30
CA SER A 140 -5.87 -1.40 -7.10
C SER A 140 -6.39 -1.89 -8.45
N HIS A 141 -6.80 -3.14 -8.51
CA HIS A 141 -7.44 -3.69 -9.70
C HIS A 141 -8.94 -3.45 -9.67
N ASP A 142 -9.49 -3.14 -10.84
CA ASP A 142 -10.92 -3.18 -11.02
C ASP A 142 -11.40 -4.63 -10.97
N LYS A 143 -12.51 -4.85 -10.31
CA LYS A 143 -13.09 -6.20 -10.25
C LYS A 143 -13.91 -6.44 -11.51
N GLU A 144 -13.57 -7.52 -12.20
CA GLU A 144 -14.43 -8.05 -13.24
C GLU A 144 -15.58 -8.82 -12.57
N GLU A 145 -16.77 -8.49 -12.94
CA GLU A 145 -17.94 -9.26 -12.54
C GLU A 145 -18.14 -10.46 -13.48
#